data_29e4b3c4e92a7087bfdc12f799caf49f
#
_entry.id   29e4b3c4e92a7087bfdc12f799caf49f
#
_cell.length_a   1.000
_cell.length_b   1.000
_cell.length_c   1.000
_cell.angle_alpha   90.00
_cell.angle_beta   90.00
_cell.angle_gamma   90.00
#
_symmetry.space_group_name_H-M   'P 1'
#
loop_
_entity.id
_entity.type
_entity.pdbx_description
1 polymer ?
#
loop_
_entity_poly.entity_id
_entity_poly.type
_entity_poly.pdbx_seq_one_letter_code
_entity_poly.pdbx_strand_id
1 'polypeptide(L)'
;MKNQNKIKLFLVDDDSVFLKLLEIEFLEHGDFEIETYSTGELCMENISNGPDVVILDYHLDGIDRDAMNGIETLDKIKAYNSDIPVVLLSSQDRIDVAINCMHHKATDYVVKSETAFMRLQKIIDSIFELRKMEKQLNWYMDRM
;
A
#
# COMPACT_ATOMS: atom_id res chain seq x y z
N MET A 1 6.84 7.35 22.91
CA MET A 1 6.26 8.52 22.26
C MET A 1 6.09 8.28 20.77
N LYS A 2 4.88 8.39 20.28
CA LYS A 2 4.61 8.14 18.86
C LYS A 2 5.19 9.27 18.02
N ASN A 3 6.10 8.97 17.10
CA ASN A 3 6.64 9.97 16.18
C ASN A 3 5.57 10.29 15.14
N GLN A 4 4.94 11.47 15.26
CA GLN A 4 3.86 11.90 14.38
C GLN A 4 4.29 12.14 12.94
N ASN A 5 5.61 12.19 12.68
CA ASN A 5 6.15 12.43 11.34
C ASN A 5 6.46 11.14 10.57
N LYS A 6 6.33 9.97 11.23
CA LYS A 6 6.54 8.69 10.55
C LYS A 6 5.33 8.30 9.75
N ILE A 7 5.60 7.89 8.52
CA ILE A 7 4.60 7.29 7.64
C ILE A 7 4.49 5.82 7.98
N LYS A 8 3.28 5.36 8.28
CA LYS A 8 3.04 3.94 8.59
C LYS A 8 2.67 3.20 7.33
N LEU A 9 3.50 2.22 6.96
CA LEU A 9 3.30 1.37 5.80
C LEU A 9 2.96 -0.05 6.21
N PHE A 10 1.97 -0.63 5.55
CA PHE A 10 1.76 -2.08 5.55
C PHE A 10 2.33 -2.63 4.25
N LEU A 11 3.20 -3.62 4.35
CA LEU A 11 3.74 -4.35 3.22
C LEU A 11 3.18 -5.78 3.27
N VAL A 12 2.42 -6.16 2.27
CA VAL A 12 1.70 -7.44 2.26
C VAL A 12 2.13 -8.24 1.02
N ASP A 13 2.85 -9.32 1.23
CA ASP A 13 3.38 -10.16 0.15
C ASP A 13 3.69 -11.54 0.69
N ASP A 14 3.33 -12.59 -0.04
CA ASP A 14 3.63 -13.97 0.36
C ASP A 14 5.06 -14.40 -0.02
N ASP A 15 5.76 -13.60 -0.81
CA ASP A 15 7.19 -13.79 -1.11
C ASP A 15 8.02 -13.13 0.01
N SER A 16 8.50 -13.94 0.95
CA SER A 16 9.23 -13.44 2.12
C SER A 16 10.54 -12.73 1.78
N VAL A 17 11.21 -13.13 0.70
CA VAL A 17 12.45 -12.49 0.27
C VAL A 17 12.17 -11.10 -0.29
N PHE A 18 11.21 -10.98 -1.18
CA PHE A 18 10.81 -9.69 -1.74
C PHE A 18 10.33 -8.74 -0.64
N LEU A 19 9.51 -9.25 0.27
CA LEU A 19 8.98 -8.49 1.39
C LEU A 19 10.11 -7.90 2.26
N LYS A 20 11.10 -8.72 2.59
CA LYS A 20 12.23 -8.29 3.40
C LYS A 20 13.11 -7.26 2.69
N LEU A 21 13.36 -7.48 1.41
CA LEU A 21 14.14 -6.52 0.61
C LEU A 21 13.45 -5.17 0.52
N LEU A 22 12.13 -5.18 0.31
CA LEU A 22 11.34 -3.95 0.23
C LEU A 22 11.34 -3.21 1.57
N GLU A 23 11.20 -3.93 2.68
CA GLU A 23 11.28 -3.36 4.01
C GLU A 23 12.62 -2.65 4.24
N ILE A 24 13.71 -3.31 3.91
CA ILE A 24 15.06 -2.76 4.06
C ILE A 24 15.21 -1.47 3.23
N GLU A 25 14.75 -1.49 1.98
CA GLU A 25 14.83 -0.34 1.10
C GLU A 25 14.09 0.87 1.69
N PHE A 26 12.88 0.67 2.19
CA PHE A 26 12.10 1.76 2.79
C PHE A 26 12.77 2.29 4.06
N LEU A 27 13.27 1.41 4.91
CA LEU A 27 13.94 1.83 6.15
C LEU A 27 15.22 2.63 5.90
N GLU A 28 15.93 2.34 4.80
CA GLU A 28 17.14 3.06 4.45
C GLU A 28 16.88 4.44 3.83
N HIS A 29 15.73 4.63 3.18
CA HIS A 29 15.46 5.81 2.36
C HIS A 29 14.39 6.73 2.91
N GLY A 30 13.92 6.50 4.12
CA GLY A 30 12.90 7.36 4.70
C GLY A 30 12.59 7.03 6.15
N ASP A 31 11.73 7.85 6.73
CA ASP A 31 11.31 7.70 8.12
C ASP A 31 9.95 7.00 8.15
N PHE A 32 10.00 5.67 8.03
CA PHE A 32 8.81 4.82 7.96
C PHE A 32 8.67 3.93 9.19
N GLU A 33 7.43 3.72 9.60
CA GLU A 33 7.05 2.66 10.53
C GLU A 33 6.41 1.55 9.70
N ILE A 34 7.03 0.36 9.67
CA ILE A 34 6.64 -0.69 8.73
C ILE A 34 6.10 -1.90 9.49
N GLU A 35 4.94 -2.39 9.07
CA GLU A 35 4.42 -3.70 9.48
C GLU A 35 4.32 -4.57 8.23
N THR A 36 4.79 -5.81 8.33
CA THR A 36 4.83 -6.75 7.22
C THR A 36 3.90 -7.91 7.48
N TYR A 37 3.19 -8.34 6.45
CA TYR A 37 2.24 -9.45 6.53
C TYR A 37 2.40 -10.35 5.32
N SER A 38 2.34 -11.66 5.55
CA SER A 38 2.49 -12.65 4.48
C SER A 38 1.18 -13.01 3.80
N THR A 39 0.04 -12.60 4.37
CA THR A 39 -1.30 -12.89 3.83
C THR A 39 -2.21 -11.69 3.96
N GLY A 40 -3.26 -11.67 3.15
CA GLY A 40 -4.31 -10.65 3.26
C GLY A 40 -5.08 -10.77 4.57
N GLU A 41 -5.28 -11.99 5.05
CA GLU A 41 -5.96 -12.25 6.33
C GLU A 41 -5.23 -11.60 7.50
N LEU A 42 -3.90 -11.77 7.56
CA LEU A 42 -3.08 -11.14 8.60
C LEU A 42 -3.10 -9.61 8.50
N CYS A 43 -3.08 -9.10 7.28
CA CYS A 43 -3.23 -7.66 7.04
C CYS A 43 -4.55 -7.15 7.64
N MET A 44 -5.66 -7.84 7.36
CA MET A 44 -6.98 -7.43 7.85
C MET A 44 -7.12 -7.55 9.36
N GLU A 45 -6.48 -8.55 9.97
CA GLU A 45 -6.47 -8.68 11.44
C GLU A 45 -5.80 -7.48 12.13
N ASN A 46 -4.92 -6.79 11.42
CA ASN A 46 -4.14 -5.68 11.96
C ASN A 46 -4.49 -4.33 11.33
N ILE A 47 -5.53 -4.26 10.51
CA ILE A 47 -5.88 -3.03 9.78
C ILE A 47 -6.22 -1.87 10.73
N SER A 48 -6.70 -2.17 11.93
CA SER A 48 -7.00 -1.17 12.95
C SER A 48 -5.76 -0.45 13.48
N ASN A 49 -4.56 -0.97 13.19
CA ASN A 49 -3.32 -0.26 13.53
C ASN A 49 -3.12 1.02 12.71
N GLY A 50 -3.95 1.27 11.72
CA GLY A 50 -4.02 2.54 11.03
C GLY A 50 -2.89 2.80 10.04
N PRO A 51 -2.71 1.97 9.00
CA PRO A 51 -1.69 2.27 7.99
C PRO A 51 -2.02 3.53 7.22
N ASP A 52 -1.00 4.31 6.89
CA ASP A 52 -1.14 5.46 6.00
C ASP A 52 -1.20 5.04 4.54
N VAL A 53 -0.53 3.95 4.19
CA VAL A 53 -0.53 3.33 2.85
C VAL A 53 -0.38 1.83 3.01
N VAL A 54 -1.08 1.06 2.20
CA VAL A 54 -0.91 -0.39 2.10
C VAL A 54 -0.31 -0.71 0.73
N ILE A 55 0.81 -1.43 0.73
CA ILE A 55 1.43 -1.97 -0.47
C ILE A 55 1.13 -3.46 -0.49
N LEU A 56 0.43 -3.92 -1.50
CA LEU A 56 -0.30 -5.17 -1.50
C LEU A 56 0.03 -5.99 -2.76
N ASP A 57 0.54 -7.21 -2.58
CA ASP A 57 0.77 -8.12 -3.67
C ASP A 57 -0.55 -8.57 -4.30
N TYR A 58 -0.61 -8.59 -5.62
CA TYR A 58 -1.76 -9.05 -6.37
C TYR A 58 -1.99 -10.56 -6.19
N HIS A 59 -0.92 -11.35 -6.07
CA HIS A 59 -0.94 -12.82 -5.98
C HIS A 59 -0.66 -13.32 -4.55
N LEU A 60 -1.54 -13.00 -3.61
CA LEU A 60 -1.39 -13.45 -2.22
C LEU A 60 -1.81 -14.89 -1.99
N ASP A 61 -2.39 -15.53 -2.98
CA ASP A 61 -2.81 -16.94 -2.95
C ASP A 61 -1.79 -17.86 -3.65
N GLY A 62 -0.60 -17.37 -3.93
CA GLY A 62 0.42 -18.14 -4.66
C GLY A 62 1.00 -19.30 -3.87
N ILE A 63 1.12 -19.18 -2.55
CA ILE A 63 1.63 -20.23 -1.65
C ILE A 63 0.47 -21.05 -1.08
N ASP A 64 -0.55 -20.37 -0.54
CA ASP A 64 -1.77 -20.97 -0.02
C ASP A 64 -2.93 -20.58 -0.93
N ARG A 65 -3.46 -21.53 -1.69
CA ARG A 65 -4.54 -21.29 -2.65
C ARG A 65 -5.88 -20.94 -1.99
N ASP A 66 -6.05 -21.29 -0.71
CA ASP A 66 -7.26 -20.96 0.05
C ASP A 66 -7.17 -19.57 0.68
N ALA A 67 -5.99 -18.93 0.65
CA ALA A 67 -5.82 -17.58 1.15
C ALA A 67 -6.49 -16.55 0.24
N MET A 68 -6.87 -15.42 0.81
CA MET A 68 -7.38 -14.30 0.01
C MET A 68 -6.33 -13.84 -0.99
N ASN A 69 -6.75 -13.52 -2.21
CA ASN A 69 -5.89 -12.89 -3.20
C ASN A 69 -5.81 -11.37 -2.95
N GLY A 70 -5.00 -10.67 -3.75
CA GLY A 70 -4.79 -9.23 -3.59
C GLY A 70 -6.05 -8.41 -3.81
N ILE A 71 -6.89 -8.76 -4.78
CA ILE A 71 -8.12 -8.03 -5.06
C ILE A 71 -9.14 -8.19 -3.93
N GLU A 72 -9.30 -9.41 -3.41
CA GLU A 72 -10.19 -9.65 -2.27
C GLU A 72 -9.74 -8.85 -1.04
N THR A 73 -8.43 -8.81 -0.80
CA THR A 73 -7.85 -8.03 0.30
C THR A 73 -8.07 -6.53 0.09
N LEU A 74 -7.85 -6.05 -1.12
CA LEU A 74 -8.11 -4.65 -1.48
C LEU A 74 -9.57 -4.26 -1.19
N ASP A 75 -10.51 -5.10 -1.61
CA ASP A 75 -11.94 -4.85 -1.38
C ASP A 75 -12.26 -4.76 0.11
N LYS A 76 -11.66 -5.62 0.92
CA LYS A 76 -11.86 -5.61 2.37
C LYS A 76 -11.25 -4.37 3.03
N ILE A 77 -10.08 -3.94 2.58
CA ILE A 77 -9.46 -2.71 3.07
C ILE A 77 -10.38 -1.52 2.76
N LYS A 78 -10.86 -1.42 1.52
CA LYS A 78 -11.73 -0.32 1.10
C LYS A 78 -13.09 -0.35 1.81
N ALA A 79 -13.61 -1.53 2.12
CA ALA A 79 -14.83 -1.66 2.93
C ALA A 79 -14.61 -1.22 4.38
N TYR A 80 -13.42 -1.45 4.93
CA TYR A 80 -13.06 -0.99 6.28
C TYR A 80 -12.88 0.52 6.32
N ASN A 81 -12.12 1.08 5.40
CA ASN A 81 -11.90 2.52 5.27
C ASN A 81 -11.47 2.83 3.83
N SER A 82 -12.37 3.44 3.07
CA SER A 82 -12.14 3.76 1.66
C SER A 82 -11.05 4.81 1.44
N ASP A 83 -10.65 5.54 2.48
CA ASP A 83 -9.62 6.57 2.39
C ASP A 83 -8.20 6.02 2.47
N ILE A 84 -8.01 4.76 2.86
CA ILE A 84 -6.68 4.15 2.91
C ILE A 84 -6.18 3.94 1.47
N PRO A 85 -5.07 4.59 1.07
CA PRO A 85 -4.47 4.33 -0.24
C PRO A 85 -3.90 2.91 -0.29
N VAL A 86 -4.16 2.20 -1.38
CA VAL A 86 -3.64 0.86 -1.61
C VAL A 86 -2.96 0.81 -2.96
N VAL A 87 -1.69 0.42 -2.97
CA VAL A 87 -0.90 0.24 -4.18
C VAL A 87 -0.69 -1.25 -4.40
N LEU A 88 -1.07 -1.74 -5.57
CA LEU A 88 -0.91 -3.15 -5.91
C LEU A 88 0.45 -3.40 -6.55
N LEU A 89 1.09 -4.50 -6.17
CA LEU A 89 2.31 -5.01 -6.79
C LEU A 89 2.00 -6.29 -7.55
N SER A 90 2.57 -6.46 -8.73
CA SER A 90 2.43 -7.71 -9.47
C SER A 90 3.72 -8.04 -10.21
N SER A 91 4.02 -9.33 -10.32
CA SER A 91 5.12 -9.81 -11.16
C SER A 91 4.78 -9.78 -12.64
N GLN A 92 3.52 -9.50 -13.00
CA GLN A 92 3.04 -9.50 -14.38
C GLN A 92 2.82 -8.09 -14.89
N ASP A 93 3.49 -7.75 -15.99
CA ASP A 93 3.26 -6.49 -16.70
C ASP A 93 2.13 -6.70 -17.71
N ARG A 94 0.88 -6.69 -17.20
CA ARG A 94 -0.32 -6.93 -18.01
C ARG A 94 -1.33 -5.82 -17.76
N ILE A 95 -1.81 -5.24 -18.86
CA ILE A 95 -2.76 -4.14 -18.80
C ILE A 95 -4.11 -4.56 -18.19
N ASP A 96 -4.55 -5.80 -18.45
CA ASP A 96 -5.80 -6.31 -17.89
C ASP A 96 -5.76 -6.41 -16.37
N VAL A 97 -4.60 -6.78 -15.81
CA VAL A 97 -4.39 -6.82 -14.36
C VAL A 97 -4.43 -5.41 -13.78
N ALA A 98 -3.75 -4.47 -14.41
CA ALA A 98 -3.75 -3.07 -13.98
C ALA A 98 -5.18 -2.49 -14.01
N ILE A 99 -5.93 -2.74 -15.07
CA ILE A 99 -7.32 -2.28 -15.20
C ILE A 99 -8.18 -2.87 -14.09
N ASN A 100 -8.03 -4.17 -13.80
CA ASN A 100 -8.78 -4.82 -12.73
C ASN A 100 -8.50 -4.18 -11.37
N CYS A 101 -7.23 -3.89 -11.08
CA CYS A 101 -6.84 -3.19 -9.85
C CYS A 101 -7.53 -1.84 -9.73
N MET A 102 -7.52 -1.05 -10.81
CA MET A 102 -8.12 0.29 -10.79
C MET A 102 -9.65 0.23 -10.68
N HIS A 103 -10.29 -0.79 -11.26
CA HIS A 103 -11.73 -1.03 -11.08
C HIS A 103 -12.10 -1.28 -9.63
N HIS A 104 -11.22 -1.91 -8.86
CA HIS A 104 -11.41 -2.16 -7.44
C HIS A 104 -10.87 -1.02 -6.58
N LYS A 105 -10.58 0.13 -7.17
CA LYS A 105 -10.20 1.38 -6.49
C LYS A 105 -8.82 1.37 -5.85
N ALA A 106 -7.89 0.60 -6.44
CA ALA A 106 -6.48 0.74 -6.11
C ALA A 106 -6.01 2.15 -6.45
N THR A 107 -5.11 2.69 -5.64
CA THR A 107 -4.52 3.99 -5.89
C THR A 107 -3.57 3.94 -7.08
N ASP A 108 -2.82 2.85 -7.19
CA ASP A 108 -1.89 2.64 -8.30
C ASP A 108 -1.52 1.16 -8.40
N TYR A 109 -0.79 0.83 -9.45
CA TYR A 109 -0.34 -0.52 -9.76
C TYR A 109 1.13 -0.44 -10.19
N VAL A 110 1.98 -1.27 -9.59
CA VAL A 110 3.41 -1.29 -9.87
C VAL A 110 3.85 -2.72 -10.19
N VAL A 111 4.64 -2.87 -11.25
CA VAL A 111 5.23 -4.16 -11.61
C VAL A 111 6.48 -4.39 -10.76
N LYS A 112 6.62 -5.60 -10.21
CA LYS A 112 7.81 -6.01 -9.46
C LYS A 112 9.00 -6.08 -10.42
N SER A 113 9.87 -5.07 -10.34
CA SER A 113 11.04 -4.93 -11.21
C SER A 113 12.14 -4.24 -10.41
N GLU A 114 13.28 -4.02 -11.05
CA GLU A 114 14.39 -3.29 -10.42
C GLU A 114 14.02 -1.87 -10.03
N THR A 115 13.03 -1.27 -10.70
CA THR A 115 12.58 0.09 -10.43
C THR A 115 11.35 0.15 -9.50
N ALA A 116 10.89 -0.99 -9.00
CA ALA A 116 9.66 -1.04 -8.20
C ALA A 116 9.74 -0.13 -6.97
N PHE A 117 10.82 -0.19 -6.21
CA PHE A 117 10.99 0.65 -5.02
C PHE A 117 10.91 2.14 -5.37
N MET A 118 11.62 2.56 -6.41
CA MET A 118 11.62 3.96 -6.84
C MET A 118 10.22 4.44 -7.23
N ARG A 119 9.46 3.58 -7.92
CA ARG A 119 8.08 3.90 -8.31
C ARG A 119 7.16 3.99 -7.10
N LEU A 120 7.29 3.05 -6.16
CA LEU A 120 6.53 3.08 -4.91
C LEU A 120 6.82 4.33 -4.11
N GLN A 121 8.08 4.72 -4.01
CA GLN A 121 8.49 5.92 -3.30
C GLN A 121 7.86 7.18 -3.90
N LYS A 122 7.86 7.30 -5.23
CA LYS A 122 7.21 8.42 -5.92
C LYS A 122 5.70 8.47 -5.67
N ILE A 123 5.05 7.30 -5.69
CA ILE A 123 3.61 7.21 -5.43
C ILE A 123 3.30 7.65 -4.00
N ILE A 124 4.07 7.18 -3.03
CA ILE A 124 3.90 7.56 -1.63
C ILE A 124 4.10 9.07 -1.45
N ASP A 125 5.16 9.63 -2.04
CA ASP A 125 5.41 11.06 -1.99
C ASP A 125 4.23 11.86 -2.58
N SER A 126 3.68 11.39 -3.70
CA SER A 126 2.52 12.03 -4.33
C SER A 126 1.27 11.99 -3.46
N ILE A 127 1.02 10.85 -2.79
CA ILE A 127 -0.11 10.70 -1.87
C ILE A 127 -0.02 11.73 -0.74
N PHE A 128 1.16 11.89 -0.13
CA PHE A 128 1.33 12.79 1.00
C PHE A 128 1.35 14.26 0.57
N GLU A 129 1.88 14.58 -0.60
CA GLU A 129 1.78 15.94 -1.16
C GLU A 129 0.33 16.33 -1.39
N LEU A 130 -0.48 15.44 -1.95
CA LEU A 130 -1.90 15.70 -2.18
C LEU A 130 -2.65 15.92 -0.87
N ARG A 131 -2.40 15.10 0.14
CA ARG A 131 -3.02 15.27 1.47
C ARG A 131 -2.65 16.61 2.10
N LYS A 132 -1.40 17.01 1.95
CA LYS A 132 -0.90 18.28 2.46
C LYS A 132 -1.63 19.45 1.79
N MET A 133 -1.78 19.38 0.47
CA MET A 133 -2.51 20.38 -0.29
C MET A 133 -3.98 20.46 0.11
N GLU A 134 -4.64 19.32 0.32
CA GLU A 134 -6.02 19.26 0.79
C GLU A 134 -6.19 19.92 2.16
N LYS A 135 -5.27 19.65 3.08
CA LYS A 135 -5.29 20.28 4.41
C LYS A 135 -5.13 21.79 4.32
N GLN A 136 -4.22 22.27 3.47
CA GLN A 136 -4.03 23.71 3.26
C GLN A 136 -5.27 24.36 2.66
N LEU A 137 -5.90 23.71 1.67
CA LEU A 137 -7.11 24.21 1.05
C LEU A 137 -8.25 24.29 2.06
N ASN A 138 -8.45 23.26 2.86
CA ASN A 138 -9.48 23.24 3.91
C ASN A 138 -9.24 24.36 4.95
N TRP A 139 -7.99 24.58 5.31
CA TRP A 139 -7.62 25.66 6.23
C TRP A 139 -8.02 27.03 5.68
N TYR A 140 -7.76 27.28 4.39
CA TYR A 140 -8.17 28.52 3.75
C TYR A 140 -9.69 28.65 3.64
N MET A 141 -10.37 27.57 3.26
CA MET A 141 -11.83 27.57 3.11
C MET A 141 -12.53 27.84 4.44
N ASP A 142 -12.03 27.30 5.54
CA ASP A 142 -12.61 27.52 6.88
C ASP A 142 -12.47 28.96 7.36
N ARG A 143 -11.57 29.74 6.74
CA ARG A 143 -11.34 31.15 7.11
C ARG A 143 -12.06 32.13 6.20
N MET A 144 -12.70 31.63 5.17
CA MET A 144 -13.52 32.44 4.27
C MET A 144 -14.95 32.53 4.81
#